data_f1168f085e1319f32971d02ddc5e0a97
#
_entry.id   f1168f085e1319f32971d02ddc5e0a97
#
_cell.length_a   1.000
_cell.length_b   1.000
_cell.length_c   1.000
_cell.angle_alpha   90.00
_cell.angle_beta   90.00
_cell.angle_gamma   90.00
#
_symmetry.space_group_name_H-M   'P 1'
#
loop_
_entity.id
_entity.type
_entity.pdbx_description
1 polymer ?
#
loop_
_entity_poly.entity_id
_entity_poly.type
_entity_poly.pdbx_seq_one_letter_code
_entity_poly.pdbx_strand_id
1 'polypeptide(L)'
;MRFFIDISYNGASYHGWQIQPNADTVQCQINNALSVILNTEIKVVGAGRTDTGVHAKQLIAHFDFDQKIDVKEITFKMNGFLADDIAINDIYQVIPDAHARFSAISRIYEYRISKFKDPFTPHALLLHRSLDISRMNSACKFIIGENDYSSFAKLHSDNHTNNCKIFSANWSEDDYTLIFSIKANRFLRNMV
;
A
#
# COMPACT_ATOMS: atom_id res chain seq x y z
N MET A 1 5.92 15.68 18.73
CA MET A 1 5.00 16.09 17.64
C MET A 1 4.81 14.89 16.73
N ARG A 2 3.61 14.70 16.14
CA ARG A 2 3.35 13.63 15.19
C ARG A 2 3.37 14.14 13.77
N PHE A 3 4.01 13.36 12.88
CA PHE A 3 4.11 13.65 11.45
C PHE A 3 3.55 12.47 10.66
N PHE A 4 2.80 12.79 9.60
CA PHE A 4 2.48 11.83 8.55
C PHE A 4 3.52 11.95 7.44
N ILE A 5 3.83 10.82 6.83
CA ILE A 5 4.71 10.70 5.69
C ILE A 5 3.98 9.95 4.57
N ASP A 6 3.90 10.55 3.41
CA ASP A 6 3.31 9.99 2.19
C ASP A 6 4.42 9.37 1.35
N ILE A 7 4.30 8.07 1.10
CA ILE A 7 5.33 7.23 0.52
C ILE A 7 4.78 6.53 -0.72
N SER A 8 5.54 6.54 -1.81
CA SER A 8 5.34 5.64 -2.95
C SER A 8 6.52 4.70 -3.11
N TYR A 9 6.28 3.47 -3.54
CA TYR A 9 7.37 2.52 -3.76
C TYR A 9 7.03 1.42 -4.78
N ASN A 10 8.07 0.97 -5.47
CA ASN A 10 8.08 -0.27 -6.23
C ASN A 10 8.54 -1.41 -5.29
N GLY A 11 7.62 -2.27 -4.91
CA GLY A 11 7.88 -3.34 -3.93
C GLY A 11 8.59 -4.58 -4.48
N ALA A 12 8.99 -4.60 -5.75
CA ALA A 12 9.53 -5.79 -6.41
C ALA A 12 10.78 -6.36 -5.71
N SER A 13 11.63 -5.46 -5.17
CA SER A 13 12.86 -5.82 -4.46
C SER A 13 12.68 -6.05 -2.96
N TYR A 14 11.44 -5.90 -2.43
CA TYR A 14 11.19 -5.92 -0.99
C TYR A 14 10.29 -7.08 -0.56
N HIS A 15 10.54 -7.57 0.63
CA HIS A 15 9.70 -8.58 1.30
C HIS A 15 8.47 -7.96 1.98
N GLY A 16 7.86 -6.98 1.30
CA GLY A 16 6.69 -6.23 1.73
C GLY A 16 7.02 -5.02 2.60
N TRP A 17 5.99 -4.46 3.20
CA TRP A 17 6.12 -3.27 4.05
C TRP A 17 6.79 -3.56 5.40
N GLN A 18 6.25 -4.54 6.15
CA GLN A 18 6.55 -4.74 7.57
C GLN A 18 7.96 -5.31 7.79
N ILE A 19 8.71 -4.71 8.73
CA ILE A 19 10.01 -5.23 9.18
C ILE A 19 9.90 -6.70 9.59
N GLN A 20 10.83 -7.49 9.07
CA GLN A 20 10.98 -8.92 9.34
C GLN A 20 12.46 -9.24 9.60
N PRO A 21 12.77 -10.25 10.41
CA PRO A 21 14.14 -10.72 10.57
C PRO A 21 14.72 -11.19 9.23
N ASN A 22 15.93 -10.76 8.91
CA ASN A 22 16.71 -11.21 7.73
C ASN A 22 16.01 -10.96 6.38
N ALA A 23 15.18 -9.93 6.27
CA ALA A 23 14.50 -9.57 5.05
C ALA A 23 14.51 -8.05 4.83
N ASP A 24 14.78 -7.65 3.60
CA ASP A 24 14.72 -6.26 3.19
C ASP A 24 13.25 -5.82 3.02
N THR A 25 12.86 -4.76 3.71
CA THR A 25 11.47 -4.29 3.76
C THR A 25 11.41 -2.77 3.63
N VAL A 26 10.34 -2.26 3.05
CA VAL A 26 10.18 -0.81 2.85
C VAL A 26 10.22 -0.05 4.18
N GLN A 27 9.57 -0.57 5.22
CA GLN A 27 9.58 0.06 6.55
C GLN A 27 10.99 0.16 7.14
N CYS A 28 11.85 -0.84 6.92
CA CYS A 28 13.24 -0.82 7.39
C CYS A 28 14.02 0.32 6.71
N GLN A 29 13.88 0.48 5.40
CA GLN A 29 14.54 1.55 4.64
C GLN A 29 14.09 2.95 5.12
N ILE A 30 12.78 3.14 5.33
CA ILE A 30 12.24 4.41 5.83
C ILE A 30 12.72 4.71 7.26
N ASN A 31 12.69 3.71 8.15
CA ASN A 31 13.19 3.89 9.52
C ASN A 31 14.67 4.29 9.53
N ASN A 32 15.49 3.60 8.72
CA ASN A 32 16.91 3.88 8.62
C ASN A 32 17.16 5.31 8.09
N ALA A 33 16.51 5.69 7.00
CA ALA A 33 16.65 7.02 6.41
C ALA A 33 16.29 8.12 7.41
N LEU A 34 15.11 8.04 8.05
CA LEU A 34 14.67 9.00 9.06
C LEU A 34 15.62 9.03 10.25
N SER A 35 16.07 7.88 10.74
CA SER A 35 16.94 7.81 11.92
C SER A 35 18.31 8.44 11.66
N VAL A 36 18.87 8.24 10.47
CA VAL A 36 20.14 8.89 10.07
C VAL A 36 19.96 10.40 9.93
N ILE A 37 18.91 10.84 9.23
CA ILE A 37 18.69 12.26 8.93
C ILE A 37 18.34 13.06 10.20
N LEU A 38 17.54 12.48 11.09
CA LEU A 38 17.14 13.12 12.36
C LEU A 38 18.09 12.83 13.53
N ASN A 39 19.14 12.05 13.29
CA ASN A 39 20.16 11.65 14.29
C ASN A 39 19.54 11.06 15.58
N THR A 40 18.48 10.27 15.43
CA THR A 40 17.81 9.58 16.53
C THR A 40 17.02 8.38 15.99
N GLU A 41 16.81 7.34 16.81
CA GLU A 41 16.03 6.18 16.39
C GLU A 41 14.57 6.57 16.10
N ILE A 42 14.12 6.38 14.85
CA ILE A 42 12.75 6.62 14.43
C ILE A 42 12.11 5.30 13.97
N LYS A 43 10.88 5.07 14.43
CA LYS A 43 10.06 3.92 14.02
C LYS A 43 8.76 4.42 13.40
N VAL A 44 8.57 4.19 12.11
CA VAL A 44 7.32 4.55 11.45
C VAL A 44 6.26 3.48 11.63
N VAL A 45 5.00 3.90 11.65
CA VAL A 45 3.84 3.01 11.68
C VAL A 45 3.00 3.25 10.42
N GLY A 46 2.94 2.26 9.54
CA GLY A 46 2.20 2.36 8.28
C GLY A 46 0.68 2.22 8.41
N ALA A 47 -0.06 2.77 7.45
CA ALA A 47 -1.52 2.64 7.35
C ALA A 47 -1.99 1.20 7.12
N GLY A 48 -1.13 0.34 6.60
CA GLY A 48 -1.40 -1.07 6.35
C GLY A 48 -0.12 -1.83 6.05
N ARG A 49 -0.26 -3.13 5.86
CA ARG A 49 0.82 -4.00 5.41
C ARG A 49 0.60 -4.34 3.96
N THR A 50 1.67 -4.40 3.18
CA THR A 50 1.69 -4.99 1.86
C THR A 50 2.53 -6.26 1.89
N ASP A 51 2.13 -7.25 1.13
CA ASP A 51 2.88 -8.50 0.97
C ASP A 51 4.11 -8.29 0.05
N THR A 52 4.99 -9.29 -0.02
CA THR A 52 6.17 -9.29 -0.90
C THR A 52 5.80 -8.94 -2.34
N GLY A 53 6.56 -8.04 -2.95
CA GLY A 53 6.39 -7.62 -4.34
C GLY A 53 5.23 -6.65 -4.60
N VAL A 54 4.40 -6.32 -3.61
CA VAL A 54 3.29 -5.37 -3.78
C VAL A 54 3.83 -3.94 -3.80
N HIS A 55 3.42 -3.19 -4.81
CA HIS A 55 3.76 -1.77 -4.96
C HIS A 55 2.76 -0.88 -4.22
N ALA A 56 3.15 0.34 -3.90
CA ALA A 56 2.23 1.38 -3.44
C ALA A 56 2.44 2.66 -4.24
N LYS A 57 1.37 3.18 -4.84
CA LYS A 57 1.35 4.55 -5.36
C LYS A 57 1.28 5.57 -4.24
N GLN A 58 0.65 5.19 -3.13
CA GLN A 58 0.54 5.96 -1.91
C GLN A 58 0.39 5.02 -0.71
N LEU A 59 1.24 5.18 0.28
CA LEU A 59 1.10 4.58 1.60
C LEU A 59 1.43 5.64 2.65
N ILE A 60 0.46 5.95 3.50
CA ILE A 60 0.69 6.86 4.60
C ILE A 60 1.27 6.10 5.80
N ALA A 61 2.33 6.63 6.39
CA ALA A 61 2.84 6.21 7.67
C ALA A 61 2.90 7.40 8.63
N HIS A 62 3.10 7.16 9.93
CA HIS A 62 3.38 8.21 10.87
C HIS A 62 4.60 7.89 11.72
N PHE A 63 5.22 8.94 12.22
CA PHE A 63 6.28 8.87 13.22
C PHE A 63 6.13 10.03 14.21
N ASP A 64 6.72 9.86 15.38
CA ASP A 64 6.78 10.88 16.41
C ASP A 64 8.21 11.44 16.49
N PHE A 65 8.31 12.76 16.61
CA PHE A 65 9.57 13.47 16.84
C PHE A 65 9.34 14.73 17.66
N ASP A 66 10.18 14.98 18.64
CA ASP A 66 9.89 16.01 19.66
C ASP A 66 10.32 17.42 19.27
N GLN A 67 11.14 17.54 18.21
CA GLN A 67 11.65 18.83 17.74
C GLN A 67 10.90 19.30 16.49
N LYS A 68 10.92 20.61 16.26
CA LYS A 68 10.48 21.17 14.98
C LYS A 68 11.43 20.77 13.87
N ILE A 69 10.88 20.38 12.74
CA ILE A 69 11.64 20.02 11.54
C ILE A 69 11.19 20.89 10.36
N ASP A 70 12.12 21.17 9.47
CA ASP A 70 11.77 21.63 8.12
C ASP A 70 11.38 20.42 7.27
N VAL A 71 10.08 20.22 7.10
CA VAL A 71 9.53 19.04 6.39
C VAL A 71 10.00 19.00 4.94
N LYS A 72 10.21 20.15 4.28
CA LYS A 72 10.71 20.19 2.90
C LYS A 72 12.17 19.73 2.81
N GLU A 73 13.00 20.19 3.74
CA GLU A 73 14.39 19.77 3.83
C GLU A 73 14.49 18.26 4.12
N ILE A 74 13.69 17.73 5.05
CA ILE A 74 13.68 16.31 5.38
C ILE A 74 13.20 15.47 4.18
N THR A 75 12.13 15.89 3.50
CA THR A 75 11.64 15.22 2.28
C THR A 75 12.74 15.17 1.21
N PHE A 76 13.43 16.28 0.97
CA PHE A 76 14.53 16.33 0.01
C PHE A 76 15.68 15.39 0.40
N LYS A 77 16.12 15.43 1.67
CA LYS A 77 17.19 14.56 2.17
C LYS A 77 16.81 13.08 2.10
N MET A 78 15.57 12.73 2.43
CA MET A 78 15.10 11.35 2.34
C MET A 78 15.12 10.83 0.91
N ASN A 79 14.65 11.61 -0.05
CA ASN A 79 14.68 11.23 -1.46
C ASN A 79 16.10 11.11 -2.03
N GLY A 80 17.06 11.84 -1.46
CA GLY A 80 18.48 11.67 -1.81
C GLY A 80 19.17 10.49 -1.12
N PHE A 81 18.61 9.99 -0.01
CA PHE A 81 19.16 8.87 0.75
C PHE A 81 18.59 7.51 0.31
N LEU A 82 17.31 7.49 -0.02
CA LEU A 82 16.59 6.27 -0.40
C LEU A 82 16.95 5.85 -1.83
N ALA A 83 16.81 4.55 -2.11
CA ALA A 83 16.97 4.03 -3.46
C ALA A 83 15.82 4.51 -4.38
N ASP A 84 16.03 4.48 -5.70
CA ASP A 84 15.12 5.00 -6.72
C ASP A 84 13.73 4.34 -6.72
N ASP A 85 13.59 3.20 -6.06
CA ASP A 85 12.35 2.45 -5.95
C ASP A 85 11.48 2.84 -4.74
N ILE A 86 11.92 3.81 -3.92
CA ILE A 86 11.15 4.41 -2.84
C ILE A 86 11.20 5.94 -2.94
N ALA A 87 10.06 6.59 -2.96
CA ALA A 87 9.97 8.05 -2.94
C ALA A 87 9.08 8.56 -1.81
N ILE A 88 9.50 9.67 -1.21
CA ILE A 88 8.72 10.44 -0.25
C ILE A 88 8.02 11.56 -1.01
N ASN A 89 6.70 11.50 -1.04
CA ASN A 89 5.88 12.49 -1.73
C ASN A 89 5.68 13.73 -0.88
N ASP A 90 5.44 13.55 0.42
CA ASP A 90 5.24 14.66 1.36
C ASP A 90 5.45 14.22 2.81
N ILE A 91 5.77 15.17 3.68
CA ILE A 91 5.80 15.04 5.14
C ILE A 91 5.04 16.24 5.72
N TYR A 92 4.09 15.99 6.61
CA TYR A 92 3.31 17.06 7.25
C TYR A 92 2.95 16.74 8.69
N GLN A 93 2.92 17.79 9.52
CA GLN A 93 2.54 17.65 10.92
C GLN A 93 1.02 17.41 11.06
N VAL A 94 0.65 16.53 11.96
CA VAL A 94 -0.75 16.23 12.27
C VAL A 94 -1.03 16.37 13.77
N ILE A 95 -2.30 16.28 14.15
CA ILE A 95 -2.69 16.25 15.56
C ILE A 95 -2.09 15.02 16.25
N PRO A 96 -1.75 15.10 17.54
CA PRO A 96 -1.07 14.00 18.24
C PRO A 96 -1.80 12.65 18.21
N ASP A 97 -3.13 12.66 18.17
CA ASP A 97 -3.94 11.47 18.18
C ASP A 97 -4.17 10.84 16.78
N ALA A 98 -3.73 11.51 15.71
CA ALA A 98 -3.84 10.97 14.35
C ALA A 98 -3.00 9.70 14.23
N HIS A 99 -3.59 8.63 13.69
CA HIS A 99 -2.90 7.34 13.55
C HIS A 99 -3.05 6.83 12.12
N ALA A 100 -1.95 6.66 11.39
CA ALA A 100 -1.96 6.30 9.97
C ALA A 100 -2.86 5.09 9.66
N ARG A 101 -2.87 4.07 10.52
CA ARG A 101 -3.69 2.88 10.33
C ARG A 101 -5.15 3.07 10.74
N PHE A 102 -5.41 3.68 11.90
CA PHE A 102 -6.75 3.73 12.48
C PHE A 102 -7.56 4.92 12.00
N SER A 103 -6.91 6.03 11.64
CA SER A 103 -7.57 7.19 11.05
C SER A 103 -7.85 7.02 9.54
N ALA A 104 -7.29 5.99 8.91
CA ALA A 104 -7.55 5.71 7.50
C ALA A 104 -8.99 5.22 7.29
N ILE A 105 -9.74 5.95 6.48
CA ILE A 105 -11.15 5.65 6.18
C ILE A 105 -11.33 4.63 5.06
N SER A 106 -10.37 4.50 4.15
CA SER A 106 -10.42 3.53 3.06
C SER A 106 -9.03 3.17 2.55
N ARG A 107 -8.96 2.05 1.84
CA ARG A 107 -7.81 1.59 1.06
C ARG A 107 -8.29 1.23 -0.34
N ILE A 108 -7.44 1.48 -1.33
CA ILE A 108 -7.68 1.15 -2.72
C ILE A 108 -6.57 0.23 -3.19
N TYR A 109 -6.95 -0.85 -3.87
CA TYR A 109 -6.00 -1.72 -4.57
C TYR A 109 -6.32 -1.75 -6.06
N GLU A 110 -5.27 -1.77 -6.88
CA GLU A 110 -5.34 -2.03 -8.30
C GLU A 110 -4.60 -3.33 -8.62
N TYR A 111 -5.24 -4.24 -9.35
CA TYR A 111 -4.61 -5.42 -9.91
C TYR A 111 -4.63 -5.31 -11.44
N ARG A 112 -3.46 -5.49 -12.06
CA ARG A 112 -3.28 -5.25 -13.48
C ARG A 112 -2.98 -6.53 -14.23
N ILE A 113 -3.70 -6.75 -15.33
CA ILE A 113 -3.50 -7.86 -16.26
C ILE A 113 -3.13 -7.26 -17.61
N SER A 114 -1.95 -7.61 -18.14
CA SER A 114 -1.55 -7.22 -19.48
C SER A 114 -2.06 -8.22 -20.51
N LYS A 115 -2.61 -7.71 -21.62
CA LYS A 115 -3.07 -8.51 -22.76
C LYS A 115 -1.90 -8.96 -23.65
N PHE A 116 -0.81 -8.22 -23.62
CA PHE A 116 0.40 -8.43 -24.41
C PHE A 116 1.64 -8.31 -23.54
N LYS A 117 2.75 -8.91 -23.98
CA LYS A 117 4.05 -8.71 -23.33
C LYS A 117 4.50 -7.26 -23.53
N ASP A 118 4.65 -6.54 -22.44
CA ASP A 118 5.08 -5.15 -22.43
C ASP A 118 6.26 -4.96 -21.46
N PRO A 119 7.45 -4.55 -21.94
CA PRO A 119 8.60 -4.30 -21.08
C PRO A 119 8.42 -3.15 -20.09
N PHE A 120 7.47 -2.23 -20.36
CA PHE A 120 7.21 -1.06 -19.52
C PHE A 120 6.18 -1.32 -18.41
N THR A 121 5.51 -2.46 -18.45
CA THR A 121 4.60 -2.92 -17.40
C THR A 121 4.98 -4.31 -16.87
N PRO A 122 6.22 -4.50 -16.40
CA PRO A 122 6.76 -5.82 -16.05
C PRO A 122 6.04 -6.49 -14.87
N HIS A 123 5.29 -5.72 -14.09
CA HIS A 123 4.59 -6.20 -12.90
C HIS A 123 3.12 -6.56 -13.14
N ALA A 124 2.59 -6.35 -14.36
CA ALA A 124 1.26 -6.80 -14.73
C ALA A 124 1.27 -8.31 -15.02
N LEU A 125 0.23 -9.03 -14.60
CA LEU A 125 0.06 -10.43 -14.97
C LEU A 125 -0.18 -10.52 -16.49
N LEU A 126 0.69 -11.22 -17.22
CA LEU A 126 0.47 -11.48 -18.63
C LEU A 126 -0.56 -12.60 -18.81
N LEU A 127 -1.65 -12.31 -19.50
CA LEU A 127 -2.72 -13.29 -19.79
C LEU A 127 -3.16 -13.21 -21.24
N HIS A 128 -2.89 -14.25 -22.02
CA HIS A 128 -3.19 -14.30 -23.45
C HIS A 128 -4.64 -14.65 -23.81
N ARG A 129 -5.43 -15.17 -22.84
CA ARG A 129 -6.84 -15.48 -23.08
C ARG A 129 -7.71 -14.24 -22.95
N SER A 130 -8.74 -14.14 -23.78
CA SER A 130 -9.77 -13.12 -23.63
C SER A 130 -10.56 -13.32 -22.34
N LEU A 131 -10.88 -12.21 -21.67
CA LEU A 131 -11.72 -12.19 -20.48
C LEU A 131 -13.00 -11.40 -20.79
N ASP A 132 -14.12 -11.87 -20.26
CA ASP A 132 -15.42 -11.19 -20.39
C ASP A 132 -15.57 -10.16 -19.25
N ILE A 133 -15.19 -8.93 -19.52
CA ILE A 133 -15.22 -7.82 -18.56
C ILE A 133 -16.65 -7.53 -18.08
N SER A 134 -17.66 -7.72 -18.93
CA SER A 134 -19.05 -7.51 -18.55
C SER A 134 -19.48 -8.51 -17.47
N ARG A 135 -19.16 -9.79 -17.66
CA ARG A 135 -19.43 -10.85 -16.66
C ARG A 135 -18.61 -10.63 -15.39
N MET A 136 -17.34 -10.23 -15.50
CA MET A 136 -16.49 -9.92 -14.35
C MET A 136 -17.04 -8.75 -13.53
N ASN A 137 -17.51 -7.67 -14.20
CA ASN A 137 -18.17 -6.56 -13.52
C ASN A 137 -19.53 -6.95 -12.90
N SER A 138 -20.26 -7.87 -13.52
CA SER A 138 -21.47 -8.41 -12.93
C SER A 138 -21.18 -9.18 -11.64
N ALA A 139 -20.08 -9.93 -11.60
CA ALA A 139 -19.63 -10.63 -10.39
C ALA A 139 -19.17 -9.66 -9.29
N CYS A 140 -18.57 -8.51 -9.64
CA CYS A 140 -18.17 -7.49 -8.67
C CYS A 140 -19.34 -6.97 -7.83
N LYS A 141 -20.55 -6.96 -8.37
CA LYS A 141 -21.75 -6.51 -7.65
C LYS A 141 -22.05 -7.35 -6.40
N PHE A 142 -21.67 -8.63 -6.40
CA PHE A 142 -21.90 -9.55 -5.27
C PHE A 142 -20.93 -9.32 -4.10
N ILE A 143 -19.80 -8.66 -4.35
CA ILE A 143 -18.79 -8.37 -3.32
C ILE A 143 -18.87 -6.94 -2.78
N ILE A 144 -19.81 -6.11 -3.27
CA ILE A 144 -19.99 -4.75 -2.75
C ILE A 144 -20.92 -4.79 -1.53
N GLY A 145 -20.60 -3.96 -0.53
CA GLY A 145 -21.37 -3.85 0.70
C GLY A 145 -20.58 -4.29 1.94
N GLU A 146 -21.28 -4.46 3.05
CA GLU A 146 -20.69 -4.91 4.30
C GLU A 146 -21.07 -6.37 4.55
N ASN A 147 -20.10 -7.26 4.49
CA ASN A 147 -20.31 -8.69 4.59
C ASN A 147 -19.13 -9.37 5.30
N ASP A 148 -19.33 -10.63 5.66
CA ASP A 148 -18.25 -11.55 6.05
C ASP A 148 -17.51 -12.04 4.81
N TYR A 149 -16.20 -11.80 4.76
CA TYR A 149 -15.31 -12.20 3.67
C TYR A 149 -14.36 -13.32 4.05
N SER A 150 -14.77 -14.21 4.96
CA SER A 150 -13.96 -15.35 5.43
C SER A 150 -13.45 -16.22 4.28
N SER A 151 -14.26 -16.43 3.22
CA SER A 151 -13.86 -17.20 2.04
C SER A 151 -12.72 -16.58 1.22
N PHE A 152 -12.43 -15.29 1.42
CA PHE A 152 -11.34 -14.57 0.77
C PHE A 152 -10.13 -14.35 1.69
N ALA A 153 -10.22 -14.75 2.95
CA ALA A 153 -9.16 -14.56 3.93
C ALA A 153 -8.16 -15.72 3.91
N LYS A 154 -6.88 -15.41 4.16
CA LYS A 154 -5.92 -16.46 4.47
C LYS A 154 -6.35 -17.20 5.74
N LEU A 155 -6.38 -18.54 5.68
CA LEU A 155 -6.66 -19.38 6.85
C LEU A 155 -5.67 -19.09 8.00
N HIS A 156 -6.12 -19.22 9.23
CA HIS A 156 -5.34 -19.01 10.44
C HIS A 156 -4.70 -17.61 10.55
N SER A 157 -5.39 -16.58 10.06
CA SER A 157 -5.00 -15.18 10.29
C SER A 157 -5.62 -14.67 11.59
N ASP A 158 -4.83 -13.91 12.39
CA ASP A 158 -5.24 -13.32 13.68
C ASP A 158 -6.22 -12.14 13.49
N ASN A 159 -7.34 -12.38 12.83
CA ASN A 159 -8.37 -11.37 12.63
C ASN A 159 -9.43 -11.51 13.73
N HIS A 160 -9.76 -10.40 14.42
CA HIS A 160 -10.91 -10.37 15.36
C HIS A 160 -12.24 -10.54 14.64
N THR A 161 -12.34 -10.12 13.39
CA THR A 161 -13.52 -10.28 12.53
C THR A 161 -13.09 -10.32 11.07
N ASN A 162 -13.83 -11.03 10.24
CA ASN A 162 -13.64 -11.08 8.78
C ASN A 162 -14.62 -10.14 8.05
N ASN A 163 -15.37 -9.31 8.79
CA ASN A 163 -16.24 -8.33 8.17
C ASN A 163 -15.43 -7.18 7.57
N CYS A 164 -15.75 -6.84 6.33
CA CYS A 164 -15.23 -5.68 5.62
C CYS A 164 -16.39 -4.94 4.96
N LYS A 165 -16.18 -3.65 4.67
CA LYS A 165 -17.12 -2.85 3.88
C LYS A 165 -16.44 -2.47 2.58
N ILE A 166 -16.86 -3.11 1.48
CA ILE A 166 -16.41 -2.79 0.15
C ILE A 166 -17.27 -1.67 -0.42
N PHE A 167 -16.65 -0.53 -0.71
CA PHE A 167 -17.32 0.65 -1.26
C PHE A 167 -17.50 0.57 -2.77
N SER A 168 -16.49 0.03 -3.47
CA SER A 168 -16.53 -0.18 -4.91
C SER A 168 -15.60 -1.32 -5.32
N ALA A 169 -15.97 -2.03 -6.37
CA ALA A 169 -15.15 -3.01 -7.06
C ALA A 169 -15.54 -2.99 -8.54
N ASN A 170 -14.59 -2.79 -9.42
CA ASN A 170 -14.83 -2.74 -10.86
C ASN A 170 -13.61 -3.13 -11.68
N TRP A 171 -13.86 -3.68 -12.85
CA TRP A 171 -12.89 -3.88 -13.91
C TRP A 171 -13.05 -2.80 -14.96
N SER A 172 -11.95 -2.22 -15.37
CA SER A 172 -11.83 -1.37 -16.54
C SER A 172 -10.78 -1.93 -17.49
N GLU A 173 -10.81 -1.52 -18.74
CA GLU A 173 -9.82 -1.92 -19.73
C GLU A 173 -9.41 -0.73 -20.58
N ASP A 174 -8.16 -0.77 -21.01
CA ASP A 174 -7.62 0.01 -22.11
C ASP A 174 -7.13 -0.95 -23.21
N ASP A 175 -6.45 -0.44 -24.22
CA ASP A 175 -5.99 -1.24 -25.37
C ASP A 175 -5.03 -2.36 -24.95
N TYR A 176 -4.29 -2.18 -23.85
CA TYR A 176 -3.19 -3.03 -23.43
C TYR A 176 -3.44 -3.77 -22.12
N THR A 177 -4.26 -3.20 -21.25
CA THR A 177 -4.35 -3.62 -19.85
C THR A 177 -5.78 -3.75 -19.35
N LEU A 178 -6.03 -4.76 -18.52
CA LEU A 178 -7.23 -4.87 -17.70
C LEU A 178 -6.86 -4.46 -16.28
N ILE A 179 -7.66 -3.61 -15.66
CA ILE A 179 -7.41 -3.08 -14.33
C ILE A 179 -8.59 -3.41 -13.42
N PHE A 180 -8.34 -4.23 -12.40
CA PHE A 180 -9.29 -4.38 -11.29
C PHE A 180 -9.00 -3.34 -10.24
N SER A 181 -9.99 -2.51 -9.92
CA SER A 181 -9.91 -1.55 -8.82
C SER A 181 -10.92 -1.91 -7.74
N ILE A 182 -10.46 -1.98 -6.49
CA ILE A 182 -11.31 -2.27 -5.34
C ILE A 182 -11.00 -1.30 -4.19
N LYS A 183 -12.05 -0.73 -3.59
CA LYS A 183 -11.98 0.17 -2.45
C LYS A 183 -12.78 -0.38 -1.28
N ALA A 184 -12.16 -0.44 -0.10
CA ALA A 184 -12.81 -0.90 1.12
C ALA A 184 -12.31 -0.14 2.36
N ASN A 185 -13.05 -0.22 3.47
CA ASN A 185 -12.59 0.28 4.77
C ASN A 185 -11.37 -0.49 5.28
N ARG A 186 -11.29 -1.79 4.98
CA ARG A 186 -10.14 -2.67 5.28
C ARG A 186 -10.14 -3.85 4.33
N PHE A 187 -9.00 -4.54 4.26
CA PHE A 187 -8.87 -5.83 3.59
C PHE A 187 -8.29 -6.86 4.55
N LEU A 188 -8.66 -8.11 4.35
CA LEU A 188 -8.09 -9.26 5.05
C LEU A 188 -6.79 -9.67 4.37
N ARG A 189 -5.99 -10.45 5.07
CA ARG A 189 -4.73 -10.97 4.51
C ARG A 189 -5.03 -11.83 3.27
N ASN A 190 -4.32 -11.57 2.16
CA ASN A 190 -4.47 -12.20 0.84
C ASN A 190 -5.86 -12.01 0.18
N MET A 191 -6.75 -11.18 0.70
CA MET A 191 -8.11 -11.00 0.20
C MET A 191 -8.14 -10.51 -1.25
N VAL A 192 -7.33 -9.51 -1.62
CA VAL A 192 -7.30 -8.93 -2.97
C VAL A 192 -6.62 -9.85 -3.95
#